data_944aad9e22969c72b9fd24dc08bf6a37
#
_entry.id   944aad9e22969c72b9fd24dc08bf6a37
#
_cell.length_a   1.000
_cell.length_b   1.000
_cell.length_c   1.000
_cell.angle_alpha   90.00
_cell.angle_beta   90.00
_cell.angle_gamma   90.00
#
_symmetry.space_group_name_H-M   'P 1'
#
loop_
_entity.id
_entity.type
_entity.pdbx_description
1 polymer ?
#
loop_
_entity_poly.entity_id
_entity_poly.type
_entity_poly.pdbx_seq_one_letter_code
_entity_poly.pdbx_strand_id
1 'polypeptide(L)'
;MRNIALFLTYEGTGYHGWQMQKNLATVQQTLEKAIAMVVAHPVHVTGCGRTDAGVHAKCYVANFRTTSTIPSERLPYALNTHLPADIVVTKAFDVHENFNAIGSCARKEYTYIIYNSRLKDPFYVNRAWFYPKYLDEKIMQEAAQQFVGTHDFAAVRSVGTDVKSTVRTVYYYDVERQGDLIYLRVCANGFLYNMARAMAGTVVYAAEGKIRPEQISEILDSGNRTAAGPTVPPGGLYMTHLWYDDGIAKFQCPE
;
A
#
# COMPACT_ATOMS: atom_id res chain seq x y z
N MET A 1 19.80 -21.97 -8.02
CA MET A 1 19.61 -20.55 -7.62
C MET A 1 18.45 -20.52 -6.63
N ARG A 2 18.63 -19.92 -5.45
CA ARG A 2 17.60 -19.83 -4.39
C ARG A 2 16.67 -18.69 -4.70
N ASN A 3 15.40 -18.81 -4.33
CA ASN A 3 14.42 -17.72 -4.32
C ASN A 3 14.16 -17.32 -2.86
N ILE A 4 14.41 -16.08 -2.52
CA ILE A 4 14.28 -15.55 -1.15
C ILE A 4 13.17 -14.54 -1.11
N ALA A 5 12.19 -14.74 -0.22
CA ALA A 5 11.18 -13.75 0.12
C ALA A 5 11.67 -12.92 1.30
N LEU A 6 11.50 -11.61 1.21
CA LEU A 6 11.77 -10.63 2.24
C LEU A 6 10.47 -9.99 2.71
N PHE A 7 10.31 -9.89 4.02
CA PHE A 7 9.31 -9.03 4.66
C PHE A 7 10.00 -7.74 5.10
N LEU A 8 9.43 -6.60 4.73
CA LEU A 8 10.02 -5.31 5.06
C LEU A 8 8.97 -4.27 5.40
N THR A 9 9.41 -3.27 6.14
CA THR A 9 8.65 -2.07 6.44
C THR A 9 9.43 -0.87 5.91
N TYR A 10 8.73 0.18 5.48
CA TYR A 10 9.39 1.43 5.11
C TYR A 10 8.53 2.67 5.33
N GLU A 11 9.19 3.76 5.67
CA GLU A 11 8.69 5.11 5.69
C GLU A 11 8.96 5.75 4.34
N GLY A 12 7.89 6.05 3.57
CA GLY A 12 8.01 6.37 2.15
C GLY A 12 8.27 7.84 1.82
N THR A 13 8.31 8.76 2.78
CA THR A 13 8.37 10.21 2.55
C THR A 13 9.56 10.62 1.69
N GLY A 14 10.73 10.00 1.91
CA GLY A 14 11.97 10.29 1.18
C GLY A 14 12.06 9.60 -0.20
N TYR A 15 11.04 8.86 -0.64
CA TYR A 15 11.11 8.04 -1.83
C TYR A 15 10.07 8.41 -2.89
N HIS A 16 10.46 8.30 -4.15
CA HIS A 16 9.57 8.42 -5.30
C HIS A 16 8.80 7.11 -5.57
N GLY A 17 8.33 6.48 -4.49
CA GLY A 17 7.61 5.22 -4.47
C GLY A 17 8.52 3.99 -4.52
N TRP A 18 7.89 2.84 -4.75
CA TRP A 18 8.58 1.56 -4.81
C TRP A 18 9.46 1.42 -6.04
N GLN A 19 8.87 1.56 -7.23
CA GLN A 19 9.48 1.17 -8.50
C GLN A 19 10.71 2.00 -8.86
N MET A 20 11.80 1.32 -9.24
CA MET A 20 13.01 1.96 -9.73
C MET A 20 12.73 2.96 -10.87
N GLN A 21 13.29 4.15 -10.76
CA GLN A 21 13.19 5.24 -11.73
C GLN A 21 14.58 5.88 -11.92
N LYS A 22 14.82 6.37 -13.13
CA LYS A 22 16.11 7.02 -13.45
C LYS A 22 16.26 8.31 -12.64
N ASN A 23 17.40 8.44 -11.94
CA ASN A 23 17.77 9.63 -11.16
C ASN A 23 16.86 9.97 -9.97
N LEU A 24 16.05 9.05 -9.49
CA LEU A 24 15.18 9.25 -8.33
C LEU A 24 15.45 8.20 -7.25
N ALA A 25 15.40 8.59 -5.98
CA ALA A 25 15.48 7.66 -4.87
C ALA A 25 14.18 6.84 -4.79
N THR A 26 14.29 5.51 -4.84
CA THR A 26 13.16 4.58 -4.75
C THR A 26 13.48 3.44 -3.78
N VAL A 27 12.45 2.86 -3.16
CA VAL A 27 12.62 1.78 -2.19
C VAL A 27 13.27 0.55 -2.84
N GLN A 28 12.82 0.17 -4.04
CA GLN A 28 13.37 -0.97 -4.80
C GLN A 28 14.88 -0.80 -5.06
N GLN A 29 15.31 0.36 -5.56
CA GLN A 29 16.73 0.60 -5.86
C GLN A 29 17.59 0.57 -4.60
N THR A 30 17.10 1.14 -3.49
CA THR A 30 17.82 1.13 -2.21
C THR A 30 17.97 -0.29 -1.69
N LEU A 31 16.90 -1.09 -1.75
CA LEU A 31 16.91 -2.49 -1.34
C LEU A 31 17.85 -3.33 -2.23
N GLU A 32 17.79 -3.19 -3.57
CA GLU A 32 18.67 -3.93 -4.50
C GLU A 32 20.14 -3.64 -4.25
N LYS A 33 20.51 -2.38 -3.96
CA LYS A 33 21.88 -2.01 -3.59
C LYS A 33 22.34 -2.71 -2.31
N ALA A 34 21.51 -2.68 -1.26
CA ALA A 34 21.83 -3.35 0.01
C ALA A 34 21.97 -4.87 -0.16
N ILE A 35 21.07 -5.50 -0.91
CA ILE A 35 21.15 -6.95 -1.20
C ILE A 35 22.44 -7.25 -1.96
N ALA A 36 22.76 -6.49 -3.01
CA ALA A 36 23.96 -6.75 -3.83
C ALA A 36 25.26 -6.67 -3.01
N MET A 37 25.34 -5.76 -2.03
CA MET A 37 26.47 -5.69 -1.09
C MET A 37 26.60 -6.94 -0.22
N VAL A 38 25.47 -7.48 0.26
CA VAL A 38 25.44 -8.65 1.16
C VAL A 38 25.71 -9.96 0.41
N VAL A 39 25.12 -10.14 -0.79
CA VAL A 39 25.23 -11.39 -1.55
C VAL A 39 26.38 -11.37 -2.57
N ALA A 40 27.10 -10.25 -2.68
CA ALA A 40 28.25 -10.03 -3.56
C ALA A 40 27.98 -10.21 -5.07
N HIS A 41 26.74 -9.99 -5.51
CA HIS A 41 26.38 -9.93 -6.93
C HIS A 41 25.10 -9.09 -7.15
N PRO A 42 24.88 -8.50 -8.34
CA PRO A 42 23.66 -7.78 -8.65
C PRO A 42 22.43 -8.69 -8.55
N VAL A 43 21.32 -8.12 -8.09
CA VAL A 43 20.03 -8.79 -7.99
C VAL A 43 18.93 -7.92 -8.57
N HIS A 44 17.84 -8.55 -8.99
CA HIS A 44 16.59 -7.89 -9.30
C HIS A 44 15.54 -8.29 -8.28
N VAL A 45 14.87 -7.29 -7.68
CA VAL A 45 13.85 -7.48 -6.65
C VAL A 45 12.46 -7.30 -7.26
N THR A 46 11.60 -8.28 -7.08
CA THR A 46 10.18 -8.22 -7.42
C THR A 46 9.37 -7.90 -6.16
N GLY A 47 8.67 -6.76 -6.13
CA GLY A 47 7.81 -6.38 -5.01
C GLY A 47 6.37 -6.85 -5.21
N CYS A 48 5.59 -6.94 -4.12
CA CYS A 48 4.18 -7.35 -4.13
C CYS A 48 3.23 -6.36 -4.83
N GLY A 49 3.68 -5.14 -5.08
CA GLY A 49 2.91 -4.12 -5.80
C GLY A 49 3.67 -2.80 -5.80
N ARG A 50 3.25 -1.88 -6.66
CA ARG A 50 3.80 -0.52 -6.66
C ARG A 50 3.12 0.30 -5.58
N THR A 51 3.90 1.12 -4.88
CA THR A 51 3.41 2.21 -4.04
C THR A 51 3.82 3.54 -4.66
N ASP A 52 2.99 4.56 -4.51
CA ASP A 52 3.25 5.91 -5.03
C ASP A 52 4.34 6.61 -4.20
N ALA A 53 4.86 7.73 -4.71
CA ALA A 53 5.76 8.60 -3.96
C ALA A 53 5.12 9.03 -2.63
N GLY A 54 5.87 8.93 -1.53
CA GLY A 54 5.43 9.28 -0.19
C GLY A 54 4.49 8.28 0.50
N VAL A 55 4.15 7.15 -0.13
CA VAL A 55 3.33 6.09 0.48
C VAL A 55 4.20 5.15 1.31
N HIS A 56 3.71 4.75 2.48
CA HIS A 56 4.41 3.91 3.44
C HIS A 56 4.01 2.43 3.31
N ALA A 57 4.78 1.56 3.97
CA ALA A 57 4.38 0.17 4.17
C ALA A 57 4.74 -0.30 5.59
N LYS A 58 3.75 -0.80 6.32
CA LYS A 58 3.94 -1.55 7.58
C LYS A 58 4.17 -3.03 7.31
N CYS A 59 3.67 -3.52 6.17
CA CYS A 59 3.90 -4.86 5.66
C CYS A 59 4.13 -4.78 4.15
N TYR A 60 5.29 -5.22 3.71
CA TYR A 60 5.62 -5.32 2.29
C TYR A 60 6.39 -6.61 2.04
N VAL A 61 6.05 -7.33 0.98
CA VAL A 61 6.77 -8.54 0.58
C VAL A 61 7.46 -8.31 -0.76
N ALA A 62 8.72 -8.71 -0.81
CA ALA A 62 9.49 -8.72 -2.05
C ALA A 62 10.25 -10.04 -2.16
N ASN A 63 10.59 -10.47 -3.37
CA ASN A 63 11.46 -11.63 -3.56
C ASN A 63 12.57 -11.34 -4.56
N PHE A 64 13.68 -12.07 -4.41
CA PHE A 64 14.82 -12.02 -5.32
C PHE A 64 15.48 -13.40 -5.44
N ARG A 65 16.25 -13.60 -6.50
CA ARG A 65 17.00 -14.82 -6.74
C ARG A 65 18.49 -14.62 -6.47
N THR A 66 19.14 -15.62 -5.82
CA THR A 66 20.55 -15.54 -5.47
C THR A 66 21.23 -16.91 -5.52
N THR A 67 22.55 -16.89 -5.71
CA THR A 67 23.43 -18.04 -5.52
C THR A 67 24.13 -18.04 -4.16
N SER A 68 23.92 -16.99 -3.36
CA SER A 68 24.50 -16.88 -2.01
C SER A 68 24.05 -18.04 -1.12
N THR A 69 24.96 -18.51 -0.28
CA THR A 69 24.74 -19.57 0.72
C THR A 69 24.40 -19.02 2.10
N ILE A 70 24.30 -17.71 2.26
CA ILE A 70 23.91 -17.08 3.54
C ILE A 70 22.53 -17.62 3.94
N PRO A 71 22.37 -18.17 5.17
CA PRO A 71 21.08 -18.61 5.68
C PRO A 71 20.05 -17.48 5.64
N SER A 72 18.82 -17.79 5.21
CA SER A 72 17.76 -16.76 5.04
C SER A 72 17.48 -16.00 6.32
N GLU A 73 17.50 -16.67 7.49
CA GLU A 73 17.29 -16.08 8.80
C GLU A 73 18.36 -15.05 9.21
N ARG A 74 19.54 -15.07 8.59
CA ARG A 74 20.63 -14.11 8.81
C ARG A 74 20.56 -12.90 7.88
N LEU A 75 19.83 -13.01 6.78
CA LEU A 75 19.71 -11.92 5.79
C LEU A 75 19.15 -10.61 6.39
N PRO A 76 18.10 -10.61 7.24
CA PRO A 76 17.61 -9.37 7.82
C PRO A 76 18.68 -8.59 8.57
N TYR A 77 19.49 -9.28 9.37
CA TYR A 77 20.58 -8.64 10.14
C TYR A 77 21.63 -8.03 9.22
N ALA A 78 22.07 -8.81 8.21
CA ALA A 78 23.07 -8.34 7.25
C ALA A 78 22.56 -7.19 6.38
N LEU A 79 21.30 -7.26 5.90
CA LEU A 79 20.73 -6.23 5.03
C LEU A 79 20.52 -4.91 5.79
N ASN A 80 20.04 -4.96 7.03
CA ASN A 80 19.77 -3.77 7.81
C ASN A 80 21.05 -2.98 8.21
N THR A 81 22.26 -3.57 8.09
CA THR A 81 23.51 -2.80 8.25
C THR A 81 23.82 -1.91 7.04
N HIS A 82 23.19 -2.18 5.89
CA HIS A 82 23.39 -1.43 4.65
C HIS A 82 22.15 -0.61 4.23
N LEU A 83 21.02 -0.80 4.92
CA LEU A 83 19.80 -0.06 4.67
C LEU A 83 19.75 1.23 5.52
N PRO A 84 19.16 2.31 5.00
CA PRO A 84 18.88 3.49 5.81
C PRO A 84 17.78 3.18 6.85
N ALA A 85 17.66 4.01 7.88
CA ALA A 85 16.76 3.77 9.02
C ALA A 85 15.25 3.73 8.65
N ASP A 86 14.88 4.24 7.49
CA ASP A 86 13.51 4.30 6.98
C ASP A 86 13.11 3.05 6.15
N ILE A 87 14.03 2.08 5.95
CA ILE A 87 13.73 0.77 5.35
C ILE A 87 14.30 -0.33 6.25
N VAL A 88 13.45 -1.24 6.71
CA VAL A 88 13.85 -2.35 7.58
C VAL A 88 13.36 -3.67 7.01
N VAL A 89 14.25 -4.63 6.79
CA VAL A 89 13.91 -6.02 6.51
C VAL A 89 13.69 -6.73 7.85
N THR A 90 12.47 -7.22 8.07
CA THR A 90 12.08 -7.85 9.35
C THR A 90 12.27 -9.36 9.34
N LYS A 91 12.02 -10.01 8.18
CA LYS A 91 12.16 -11.47 8.02
C LYS A 91 12.63 -11.81 6.60
N ALA A 92 13.25 -12.95 6.46
CA ALA A 92 13.59 -13.53 5.17
C ALA A 92 13.40 -15.05 5.20
N PHE A 93 12.95 -15.63 4.07
CA PHE A 93 12.67 -17.05 3.94
C PHE A 93 13.07 -17.56 2.57
N ASP A 94 13.56 -18.81 2.52
CA ASP A 94 13.60 -19.54 1.26
C ASP A 94 12.18 -19.90 0.85
N VAL A 95 11.82 -19.61 -0.39
CA VAL A 95 10.51 -19.89 -0.95
C VAL A 95 10.63 -20.75 -2.21
N HIS A 96 9.53 -21.33 -2.64
CA HIS A 96 9.48 -22.12 -3.86
C HIS A 96 9.99 -21.32 -5.06
N GLU A 97 10.63 -21.97 -6.03
CA GLU A 97 11.22 -21.31 -7.20
C GLU A 97 10.21 -20.51 -8.01
N ASN A 98 8.95 -20.93 -8.04
CA ASN A 98 7.86 -20.27 -8.76
C ASN A 98 7.19 -19.13 -7.96
N PHE A 99 7.58 -18.92 -6.70
CA PHE A 99 7.04 -17.81 -5.92
C PHE A 99 7.38 -16.47 -6.57
N ASN A 100 6.36 -15.63 -6.68
CA ASN A 100 6.47 -14.28 -7.19
C ASN A 100 5.65 -13.33 -6.31
N ALA A 101 6.30 -12.36 -5.67
CA ALA A 101 5.68 -11.51 -4.66
C ALA A 101 4.41 -10.78 -5.13
N ILE A 102 4.31 -10.43 -6.42
CA ILE A 102 3.09 -9.83 -6.98
C ILE A 102 2.12 -10.87 -7.52
N GLY A 103 2.62 -11.89 -8.24
CA GLY A 103 1.78 -12.88 -8.91
C GLY A 103 1.09 -13.85 -7.96
N SER A 104 1.75 -14.20 -6.84
CA SER A 104 1.20 -15.10 -5.81
C SER A 104 0.37 -14.39 -4.76
N CYS A 105 0.27 -13.06 -4.80
CA CYS A 105 -0.47 -12.28 -3.80
C CYS A 105 -1.96 -12.25 -4.13
N ALA A 106 -2.78 -12.91 -3.28
CA ALA A 106 -4.23 -13.02 -3.46
C ALA A 106 -4.98 -11.75 -3.05
N ARG A 107 -4.57 -11.13 -1.94
CA ARG A 107 -5.24 -9.95 -1.37
C ARG A 107 -4.23 -8.98 -0.78
N LYS A 108 -4.60 -7.70 -0.78
CA LYS A 108 -3.82 -6.60 -0.21
C LYS A 108 -4.72 -5.68 0.58
N GLU A 109 -4.22 -5.23 1.72
CA GLU A 109 -4.88 -4.21 2.53
C GLU A 109 -4.04 -2.94 2.54
N TYR A 110 -4.75 -1.83 2.43
CA TYR A 110 -4.23 -0.50 2.72
C TYR A 110 -5.01 0.13 3.85
N THR A 111 -4.30 0.83 4.72
CA THR A 111 -4.89 1.71 5.73
C THR A 111 -4.56 3.15 5.39
N TYR A 112 -5.58 4.00 5.29
CA TYR A 112 -5.40 5.44 5.18
C TYR A 112 -5.69 6.10 6.53
N ILE A 113 -4.78 6.93 7.00
CA ILE A 113 -4.87 7.59 8.31
C ILE A 113 -5.16 9.07 8.12
N ILE A 114 -6.23 9.57 8.76
CA ILE A 114 -6.59 10.98 8.83
C ILE A 114 -6.38 11.45 10.26
N TYR A 115 -5.63 12.54 10.45
CA TYR A 115 -5.55 13.26 11.71
C TYR A 115 -6.61 14.37 11.70
N ASN A 116 -7.76 14.11 12.37
CA ASN A 116 -8.95 14.93 12.37
C ASN A 116 -9.02 15.77 13.64
N SER A 117 -8.31 16.89 13.64
CA SER A 117 -8.20 17.80 14.78
C SER A 117 -8.17 19.25 14.30
N ARG A 118 -8.55 20.21 15.16
CA ARG A 118 -8.54 21.65 14.81
C ARG A 118 -7.12 22.20 14.63
N LEU A 119 -6.15 21.63 15.33
CA LEU A 119 -4.75 22.06 15.29
C LEU A 119 -3.87 20.94 14.74
N LYS A 120 -2.79 21.31 14.04
CA LYS A 120 -1.77 20.36 13.56
C LYS A 120 -0.96 19.83 14.73
N ASP A 121 -0.55 18.58 14.61
CA ASP A 121 0.46 17.95 15.46
C ASP A 121 1.68 17.59 14.60
N PRO A 122 2.89 18.06 14.94
CA PRO A 122 4.11 17.79 14.17
C PRO A 122 4.47 16.31 14.10
N PHE A 123 4.02 15.47 15.03
CA PHE A 123 4.28 14.03 15.02
C PHE A 123 3.50 13.27 13.95
N TYR A 124 2.44 13.86 13.37
CA TYR A 124 1.67 13.29 12.27
C TYR A 124 2.04 13.83 10.89
N VAL A 125 3.02 14.74 10.81
CA VAL A 125 3.50 15.26 9.52
C VAL A 125 4.01 14.10 8.67
N ASN A 126 3.49 14.00 7.42
CA ASN A 126 3.76 12.90 6.48
C ASN A 126 3.39 11.49 7.00
N ARG A 127 2.63 11.37 8.10
CA ARG A 127 2.18 10.10 8.67
C ARG A 127 0.67 9.96 8.75
N ALA A 128 -0.05 11.11 8.66
CA ALA A 128 -1.49 11.16 8.55
C ALA A 128 -1.89 12.39 7.73
N TRP A 129 -3.05 12.34 7.11
CA TRP A 129 -3.60 13.52 6.46
C TRP A 129 -4.28 14.42 7.50
N PHE A 130 -3.72 15.59 7.76
CA PHE A 130 -4.34 16.57 8.62
C PHE A 130 -5.63 17.12 8.01
N TYR A 131 -6.73 17.01 8.75
CA TYR A 131 -8.04 17.49 8.33
C TYR A 131 -8.72 18.27 9.47
N PRO A 132 -8.90 19.61 9.34
CA PRO A 132 -9.32 20.46 10.47
C PRO A 132 -10.83 20.48 10.75
N LYS A 133 -11.67 20.11 9.76
CA LYS A 133 -13.11 20.02 9.95
C LYS A 133 -13.48 18.67 10.52
N TYR A 134 -14.45 18.64 11.43
CA TYR A 134 -14.97 17.37 11.96
C TYR A 134 -15.52 16.50 10.81
N LEU A 135 -15.18 15.25 10.82
CA LEU A 135 -15.68 14.22 9.92
C LEU A 135 -16.48 13.19 10.73
N ASP A 136 -17.72 12.93 10.34
CA ASP A 136 -18.55 11.92 10.98
C ASP A 136 -18.16 10.52 10.46
N GLU A 137 -17.60 9.69 11.33
CA GLU A 137 -17.15 8.34 10.98
C GLU A 137 -18.29 7.41 10.59
N LYS A 138 -19.53 7.67 11.01
CA LYS A 138 -20.68 6.85 10.58
C LYS A 138 -21.03 7.12 9.12
N ILE A 139 -21.09 8.39 8.72
CA ILE A 139 -21.27 8.75 7.31
C ILE A 139 -20.11 8.23 6.45
N MET A 140 -18.88 8.31 6.97
CA MET A 140 -17.71 7.74 6.31
C MET A 140 -17.83 6.22 6.13
N GLN A 141 -18.32 5.51 7.15
CA GLN A 141 -18.53 4.05 7.09
C GLN A 141 -19.62 3.68 6.07
N GLU A 142 -20.75 4.41 6.05
CA GLU A 142 -21.82 4.22 5.06
C GLU A 142 -21.29 4.42 3.62
N ALA A 143 -20.48 5.46 3.42
CA ALA A 143 -19.84 5.72 2.14
C ALA A 143 -18.83 4.64 1.76
N ALA A 144 -18.02 4.16 2.71
CA ALA A 144 -17.03 3.12 2.50
C ALA A 144 -17.68 1.80 2.06
N GLN A 145 -18.84 1.45 2.64
CA GLN A 145 -19.57 0.21 2.27
C GLN A 145 -20.02 0.18 0.80
N GLN A 146 -20.23 1.33 0.16
CA GLN A 146 -20.62 1.40 -1.25
C GLN A 146 -19.52 0.91 -2.21
N PHE A 147 -18.27 0.83 -1.75
CA PHE A 147 -17.15 0.30 -2.53
C PHE A 147 -16.99 -1.23 -2.39
N VAL A 148 -17.64 -1.86 -1.40
CA VAL A 148 -17.50 -3.30 -1.15
C VAL A 148 -18.21 -4.10 -2.25
N GLY A 149 -17.52 -5.13 -2.74
CA GLY A 149 -18.00 -5.94 -3.86
C GLY A 149 -17.09 -5.86 -5.07
N THR A 150 -17.60 -6.39 -6.20
CA THR A 150 -16.90 -6.37 -7.48
C THR A 150 -17.48 -5.28 -8.38
N HIS A 151 -16.67 -4.27 -8.67
CA HIS A 151 -17.07 -3.10 -9.44
C HIS A 151 -16.01 -2.72 -10.48
N ASP A 152 -16.37 -1.90 -11.46
CA ASP A 152 -15.41 -1.15 -12.25
C ASP A 152 -14.95 0.10 -11.49
N PHE A 153 -13.69 0.13 -11.11
CA PHE A 153 -13.08 1.22 -10.34
C PHE A 153 -12.47 2.33 -11.21
N ALA A 154 -12.89 2.45 -12.47
CA ALA A 154 -12.41 3.50 -13.38
C ALA A 154 -12.62 4.91 -12.80
N ALA A 155 -13.74 5.15 -12.12
CA ALA A 155 -14.08 6.44 -11.51
C ALA A 155 -13.15 6.86 -10.35
N VAL A 156 -12.42 5.94 -9.74
CA VAL A 156 -11.53 6.21 -8.62
C VAL A 156 -10.08 5.84 -8.90
N ARG A 157 -9.65 5.93 -10.15
CA ARG A 157 -8.25 5.74 -10.54
C ARG A 157 -7.68 6.97 -11.23
N SER A 158 -6.35 7.10 -11.21
CA SER A 158 -5.65 8.02 -12.12
C SER A 158 -5.30 7.33 -13.44
N VAL A 159 -5.28 8.10 -14.51
CA VAL A 159 -4.82 7.66 -15.83
C VAL A 159 -3.28 7.69 -15.84
N GLY A 160 -2.64 6.85 -16.65
CA GLY A 160 -1.16 6.82 -16.81
C GLY A 160 -0.53 5.45 -16.56
N THR A 161 -1.35 4.41 -16.32
CA THR A 161 -0.89 3.02 -16.32
C THR A 161 -1.81 2.19 -17.21
N ASP A 162 -1.21 1.43 -18.15
CA ASP A 162 -1.95 0.45 -18.92
C ASP A 162 -2.34 -0.73 -18.02
N VAL A 163 -3.64 -0.98 -17.95
CA VAL A 163 -4.20 -2.11 -17.22
C VAL A 163 -5.15 -2.88 -18.12
N LYS A 164 -5.14 -4.20 -18.02
CA LYS A 164 -6.03 -5.07 -18.82
C LYS A 164 -7.50 -4.92 -18.43
N SER A 165 -7.78 -4.58 -17.17
CA SER A 165 -9.12 -4.39 -16.63
C SER A 165 -9.08 -3.43 -15.45
N THR A 166 -10.12 -2.62 -15.30
CA THR A 166 -10.37 -1.73 -14.17
C THR A 166 -11.28 -2.36 -13.11
N VAL A 167 -11.80 -3.56 -13.39
CA VAL A 167 -12.62 -4.31 -12.43
C VAL A 167 -11.76 -4.85 -11.30
N ARG A 168 -12.18 -4.61 -10.06
CA ARG A 168 -11.56 -5.14 -8.82
C ARG A 168 -12.65 -5.66 -7.88
N THR A 169 -12.23 -6.50 -6.94
CA THR A 169 -13.09 -6.93 -5.84
C THR A 169 -12.54 -6.35 -4.55
N VAL A 170 -13.32 -5.49 -3.90
CA VAL A 170 -13.08 -5.00 -2.54
C VAL A 170 -13.79 -5.94 -1.58
N TYR A 171 -13.05 -6.55 -0.66
CA TYR A 171 -13.58 -7.53 0.29
C TYR A 171 -14.19 -6.89 1.52
N TYR A 172 -13.59 -5.79 1.98
CA TYR A 172 -14.09 -4.93 3.05
C TYR A 172 -13.51 -3.52 2.95
N TYR A 173 -14.21 -2.57 3.53
CA TYR A 173 -13.74 -1.20 3.70
C TYR A 173 -14.30 -0.64 5.01
N ASP A 174 -13.48 -0.61 6.04
CA ASP A 174 -13.86 -0.27 7.41
C ASP A 174 -13.31 1.09 7.80
N VAL A 175 -14.12 1.84 8.56
CA VAL A 175 -13.75 3.15 9.11
C VAL A 175 -13.82 3.07 10.63
N GLU A 176 -12.73 3.41 11.29
CA GLU A 176 -12.62 3.40 12.75
C GLU A 176 -12.02 4.71 13.24
N ARG A 177 -12.67 5.34 14.24
CA ARG A 177 -12.10 6.49 14.94
C ARG A 177 -11.46 6.07 16.25
N GLN A 178 -10.24 6.53 16.49
CA GLN A 178 -9.51 6.38 17.74
C GLN A 178 -9.00 7.78 18.16
N GLY A 179 -9.75 8.47 19.02
CA GLY A 179 -9.46 9.86 19.37
C GLY A 179 -9.51 10.78 18.15
N ASP A 180 -8.45 11.50 17.91
CA ASP A 180 -8.30 12.39 16.74
C ASP A 180 -7.87 11.68 15.45
N LEU A 181 -7.61 10.38 15.51
CA LEU A 181 -7.24 9.59 14.33
C LEU A 181 -8.44 8.84 13.76
N ILE A 182 -8.58 8.87 12.43
CA ILE A 182 -9.54 8.05 11.69
C ILE A 182 -8.74 7.13 10.78
N TYR A 183 -9.03 5.84 10.88
CA TYR A 183 -8.43 4.77 10.09
C TYR A 183 -9.43 4.27 9.06
N LEU A 184 -9.06 4.32 7.79
CA LEU A 184 -9.82 3.74 6.69
C LEU A 184 -9.07 2.51 6.18
N ARG A 185 -9.54 1.30 6.49
CA ARG A 185 -8.91 0.02 6.11
C ARG A 185 -9.65 -0.61 4.95
N VAL A 186 -8.98 -0.74 3.81
CA VAL A 186 -9.56 -1.32 2.60
C VAL A 186 -8.75 -2.53 2.12
N CYS A 187 -9.44 -3.66 1.92
CA CYS A 187 -8.84 -4.88 1.38
C CYS A 187 -9.44 -5.22 0.02
N ALA A 188 -8.58 -5.52 -0.96
CA ALA A 188 -8.99 -5.87 -2.31
C ALA A 188 -8.07 -6.93 -2.94
N ASN A 189 -8.52 -7.56 -4.03
CA ASN A 189 -7.70 -8.44 -4.86
C ASN A 189 -6.58 -7.70 -5.62
N GLY A 190 -6.62 -6.37 -5.64
CA GLY A 190 -5.63 -5.50 -6.24
C GLY A 190 -6.14 -4.06 -6.30
N PHE A 191 -5.21 -3.12 -6.46
CA PHE A 191 -5.53 -1.70 -6.55
C PHE A 191 -5.02 -1.13 -7.87
N LEU A 192 -5.80 -0.22 -8.46
CA LEU A 192 -5.40 0.61 -9.59
C LEU A 192 -4.56 1.79 -9.10
N TYR A 193 -3.93 2.48 -10.03
CA TYR A 193 -3.12 3.67 -9.73
C TYR A 193 -3.95 4.72 -8.98
N ASN A 194 -3.49 5.14 -7.80
CA ASN A 194 -4.15 6.06 -6.87
C ASN A 194 -5.53 5.61 -6.33
N MET A 195 -5.99 4.38 -6.60
CA MET A 195 -7.34 3.93 -6.27
C MET A 195 -7.66 4.09 -4.77
N ALA A 196 -6.85 3.57 -3.86
CA ALA A 196 -7.08 3.66 -2.42
C ALA A 196 -7.17 5.11 -1.93
N ARG A 197 -6.34 6.01 -2.48
CA ARG A 197 -6.33 7.43 -2.14
C ARG A 197 -7.55 8.17 -2.69
N ALA A 198 -8.02 7.84 -3.88
CA ALA A 198 -9.23 8.42 -4.46
C ALA A 198 -10.49 7.91 -3.76
N MET A 199 -10.52 6.63 -3.34
CA MET A 199 -11.60 6.08 -2.50
C MET A 199 -11.66 6.83 -1.17
N ALA A 200 -10.53 7.02 -0.47
CA ALA A 200 -10.47 7.76 0.79
C ALA A 200 -10.97 9.23 0.61
N GLY A 201 -10.57 9.89 -0.48
CA GLY A 201 -11.07 11.25 -0.80
C GLY A 201 -12.56 11.29 -1.08
N THR A 202 -13.11 10.24 -1.69
CA THR A 202 -14.55 10.15 -1.96
C THR A 202 -15.35 9.92 -0.67
N VAL A 203 -14.85 9.09 0.24
CA VAL A 203 -15.42 8.89 1.59
C VAL A 203 -15.42 10.21 2.38
N VAL A 204 -14.34 10.99 2.32
CA VAL A 204 -14.29 12.31 2.97
C VAL A 204 -15.29 13.29 2.33
N TYR A 205 -15.48 13.26 1.00
CA TYR A 205 -16.50 14.09 0.34
C TYR A 205 -17.93 13.75 0.80
N ALA A 206 -18.21 12.49 1.09
CA ALA A 206 -19.50 12.10 1.68
C ALA A 206 -19.64 12.66 3.11
N ALA A 207 -18.62 12.58 3.96
CA ALA A 207 -18.62 13.15 5.30
C ALA A 207 -18.73 14.70 5.30
N GLU A 208 -18.29 15.37 4.22
CA GLU A 208 -18.48 16.81 4.02
C GLU A 208 -19.86 17.18 3.44
N GLY A 209 -20.71 16.20 3.12
CA GLY A 209 -22.02 16.42 2.48
C GLY A 209 -21.95 16.87 1.02
N LYS A 210 -20.78 16.74 0.35
CA LYS A 210 -20.62 17.09 -1.07
C LYS A 210 -21.22 16.05 -2.01
N ILE A 211 -21.27 14.81 -1.57
CA ILE A 211 -21.96 13.68 -2.20
C ILE A 211 -22.72 12.92 -1.11
N ARG A 212 -23.81 12.25 -1.45
CA ARG A 212 -24.45 11.31 -0.53
C ARG A 212 -23.79 9.93 -0.65
N PRO A 213 -23.71 9.15 0.45
CA PRO A 213 -23.11 7.80 0.39
C PRO A 213 -23.65 6.93 -0.76
N GLU A 214 -24.97 6.95 -0.99
CA GLU A 214 -25.65 6.13 -2.02
C GLU A 214 -25.24 6.52 -3.46
N GLN A 215 -24.80 7.75 -3.68
CA GLN A 215 -24.35 8.20 -5.00
C GLN A 215 -23.00 7.58 -5.42
N ILE A 216 -22.29 6.94 -4.49
CA ILE A 216 -20.99 6.32 -4.82
C ILE A 216 -21.16 5.16 -5.80
N SER A 217 -22.22 4.36 -5.69
CA SER A 217 -22.51 3.31 -6.68
C SER A 217 -22.72 3.91 -8.07
N GLU A 218 -23.52 4.99 -8.19
CA GLU A 218 -23.74 5.68 -9.46
C GLU A 218 -22.43 6.28 -10.03
N ILE A 219 -21.55 6.81 -9.16
CA ILE A 219 -20.23 7.31 -9.54
C ILE A 219 -19.37 6.18 -10.10
N LEU A 220 -19.34 5.00 -9.47
CA LEU A 220 -18.61 3.84 -9.96
C LEU A 220 -19.14 3.39 -11.32
N ASP A 221 -20.45 3.25 -11.46
CA ASP A 221 -21.12 2.83 -12.70
C ASP A 221 -20.88 3.80 -13.86
N SER A 222 -20.76 5.10 -13.56
CA SER A 222 -20.48 6.13 -14.56
C SER A 222 -19.06 6.09 -15.11
N GLY A 223 -18.11 5.50 -14.39
CA GLY A 223 -16.68 5.57 -14.71
C GLY A 223 -16.07 6.97 -14.68
N ASN A 224 -16.84 7.99 -14.25
CA ASN A 224 -16.45 9.39 -14.31
C ASN A 224 -15.57 9.79 -13.12
N ARG A 225 -14.27 9.99 -13.36
CA ARG A 225 -13.30 10.40 -12.32
C ARG A 225 -13.64 11.76 -11.68
N THR A 226 -14.26 12.67 -12.41
CA THR A 226 -14.56 14.02 -11.89
C THR A 226 -15.75 14.04 -10.93
N ALA A 227 -16.58 13.01 -10.92
CA ALA A 227 -17.69 12.85 -9.99
C ALA A 227 -17.23 12.31 -8.62
N ALA A 228 -16.09 11.63 -8.57
CA ALA A 228 -15.51 11.11 -7.34
C ALA A 228 -14.69 12.18 -6.58
N GLY A 229 -14.37 11.89 -5.32
CA GLY A 229 -13.52 12.75 -4.48
C GLY A 229 -12.08 12.86 -4.99
N PRO A 230 -11.27 13.78 -4.43
CA PRO A 230 -9.90 14.00 -4.85
C PRO A 230 -8.99 12.82 -4.47
N THR A 231 -7.84 12.73 -5.14
CA THR A 231 -6.74 11.88 -4.68
C THR A 231 -6.06 12.54 -3.49
N VAL A 232 -6.27 12.00 -2.30
CA VAL A 232 -5.76 12.56 -1.05
C VAL A 232 -4.24 12.39 -0.89
N PRO A 233 -3.55 13.15 -0.01
CA PRO A 233 -2.10 13.10 0.16
C PRO A 233 -1.55 11.69 0.41
N PRO A 234 -0.36 11.34 -0.09
CA PRO A 234 0.20 9.99 0.03
C PRO A 234 0.63 9.64 1.46
N GLY A 235 1.09 10.61 2.25
CA GLY A 235 1.66 10.38 3.58
C GLY A 235 0.68 9.82 4.62
N GLY A 236 -0.62 9.75 4.31
CA GLY A 236 -1.59 9.02 5.15
C GLY A 236 -1.78 7.56 4.75
N LEU A 237 -1.21 7.09 3.63
CA LEU A 237 -1.45 5.76 3.09
C LEU A 237 -0.35 4.77 3.49
N TYR A 238 -0.76 3.61 3.99
CA TYR A 238 0.11 2.50 4.39
C TYR A 238 -0.37 1.20 3.75
N MET A 239 0.51 0.44 3.13
CA MET A 239 0.26 -0.98 2.88
C MET A 239 0.41 -1.72 4.21
N THR A 240 -0.66 -2.38 4.69
CA THR A 240 -0.73 -2.94 6.05
C THR A 240 -0.73 -4.45 6.08
N HIS A 241 -1.43 -5.12 5.14
CA HIS A 241 -1.48 -6.59 5.10
C HIS A 241 -1.41 -7.14 3.68
N LEU A 242 -0.90 -8.36 3.56
CA LEU A 242 -0.78 -9.12 2.32
C LEU A 242 -1.15 -10.58 2.60
N TRP A 243 -1.93 -11.21 1.70
CA TRP A 243 -2.31 -12.62 1.80
C TRP A 243 -1.80 -13.40 0.60
N TYR A 244 -1.23 -14.55 0.88
CA TYR A 244 -0.73 -15.51 -0.08
C TYR A 244 -1.43 -16.86 0.20
N ASP A 245 -2.33 -17.32 -0.69
CA ASP A 245 -3.29 -18.40 -0.42
C ASP A 245 -2.78 -19.82 -0.75
N ASP A 246 -1.71 -19.97 -1.50
CA ASP A 246 -1.34 -21.23 -2.17
C ASP A 246 -0.37 -22.14 -1.40
N GLY A 247 -0.20 -21.92 -0.10
CA GLY A 247 0.73 -22.71 0.71
C GLY A 247 2.22 -22.50 0.35
N ILE A 248 2.51 -21.73 -0.70
CA ILE A 248 3.86 -21.36 -1.12
C ILE A 248 4.47 -20.37 -0.12
N ALA A 249 3.62 -19.58 0.53
CA ALA A 249 4.02 -18.71 1.62
C ALA A 249 2.91 -18.66 2.67
N LYS A 250 2.96 -19.52 3.67
CA LYS A 250 2.15 -19.39 4.90
C LYS A 250 2.65 -18.22 5.77
N PHE A 251 2.89 -17.07 5.14
CA PHE A 251 3.46 -15.92 5.83
C PHE A 251 2.36 -14.89 6.02
N GLN A 252 1.94 -14.75 7.24
CA GLN A 252 1.19 -13.57 7.68
C GLN A 252 2.19 -12.47 8.00
N CYS A 253 1.86 -11.23 7.65
CA CYS A 253 2.59 -10.08 8.18
C CYS A 253 2.53 -10.14 9.71
N PRO A 254 3.60 -9.78 10.42
CA PRO A 254 3.54 -9.67 11.87
C PRO A 254 2.43 -8.69 12.25
N GLU A 255 1.62 -9.06 13.24
CA GLU A 255 0.63 -8.18 13.87
C GLU A 255 1.29 -6.95 14.51
#